data_a2c3f6d3b394cb21ed254b94c5a79f72
#
_entry.id   a2c3f6d3b394cb21ed254b94c5a79f72
#
_cell.length_a   1.000
_cell.length_b   1.000
_cell.length_c   1.000
_cell.angle_alpha   90.00
_cell.angle_beta   90.00
_cell.angle_gamma   90.00
#
_symmetry.space_group_name_H-M   'P 1'
#
loop_
_entity.id
_entity.type
_entity.pdbx_description
1 polymer ?
#
loop_
_entity_poly.entity_id
_entity_poly.type
_entity_poly.pdbx_seq_one_letter_code
_entity_poly.pdbx_strand_id
1 'polypeptide(L)'
;MTNVLNRLALASQRAPGLRSFELLGDRDVPRLHAFFLSFDFDQRRAYFGGGISDHAVSEYCRAIDWDTTTVIARSGPYCLEAVATLVSLPPGHEAAEFSVGCPLACDQRPIIAELFNLAIEIAAVRHRVLLVRRELANADLLALLRGNDHARFDDDSVELDLVEARRLTAAC
;
A
#
# COMPACT_ATOMS: atom_id res chain seq x y z
N MET A 1 -9.85 16.08 4.50
CA MET A 1 -10.26 14.74 4.98
C MET A 1 -11.54 14.22 4.31
N THR A 2 -12.56 15.02 4.10
CA THR A 2 -13.89 14.56 3.61
C THR A 2 -13.85 13.90 2.22
N ASN A 3 -12.96 14.31 1.32
CA ASN A 3 -13.02 13.88 -0.09
C ASN A 3 -12.43 12.46 -0.33
N VAL A 4 -11.33 12.09 0.32
CA VAL A 4 -10.69 10.76 0.14
C VAL A 4 -11.51 9.67 0.85
N LEU A 5 -11.97 9.95 2.08
CA LEU A 5 -12.84 9.02 2.81
C LEU A 5 -14.20 8.87 2.12
N ASN A 6 -14.74 9.93 1.50
CA ASN A 6 -15.97 9.84 0.71
C ASN A 6 -15.75 9.05 -0.60
N ARG A 7 -14.59 9.16 -1.27
CA ARG A 7 -14.28 8.35 -2.46
C ARG A 7 -14.13 6.87 -2.11
N LEU A 8 -13.49 6.56 -0.98
CA LEU A 8 -13.39 5.18 -0.46
C LEU A 8 -14.75 4.65 -0.01
N ALA A 9 -15.57 5.47 0.68
CA ALA A 9 -16.92 5.09 1.09
C ALA A 9 -17.86 4.90 -0.11
N LEU A 10 -17.75 5.72 -1.17
CA LEU A 10 -18.49 5.54 -2.42
C LEU A 10 -18.01 4.33 -3.21
N ALA A 11 -16.72 3.99 -3.15
CA ALA A 11 -16.20 2.76 -3.76
C ALA A 11 -16.70 1.51 -3.03
N SER A 12 -16.88 1.58 -1.70
CA SER A 12 -17.39 0.49 -0.87
C SER A 12 -18.90 0.22 -1.05
N GLN A 13 -19.68 1.16 -1.62
CA GLN A 13 -21.13 0.99 -1.86
C GLN A 13 -21.44 0.35 -3.23
N ARG A 14 -20.46 -0.08 -3.99
CA ARG A 14 -20.68 -0.74 -5.28
C ARG A 14 -21.22 -2.15 -5.08
N ALA A 15 -22.10 -2.57 -6.02
CA ALA A 15 -22.78 -3.85 -6.03
C ALA A 15 -21.85 -5.04 -5.78
N PRO A 16 -22.30 -6.11 -5.08
CA PRO A 16 -21.48 -7.29 -4.82
C PRO A 16 -20.97 -7.89 -6.15
N GLY A 17 -19.65 -8.09 -6.23
CA GLY A 17 -18.95 -8.60 -7.40
C GLY A 17 -18.12 -7.58 -8.18
N LEU A 18 -18.18 -6.28 -7.86
CA LEU A 18 -17.29 -5.27 -8.43
C LEU A 18 -16.03 -5.12 -7.56
N ARG A 19 -14.88 -5.00 -8.24
CA ARG A 19 -13.59 -4.69 -7.60
C ARG A 19 -13.68 -3.34 -6.90
N SER A 20 -13.35 -3.28 -5.63
CA SER A 20 -13.41 -2.06 -4.82
C SER A 20 -12.16 -1.89 -3.99
N PHE A 21 -11.82 -0.64 -3.68
CA PHE A 21 -10.79 -0.32 -2.70
C PHE A 21 -11.46 -0.09 -1.34
N GLU A 22 -10.84 -0.60 -0.30
CA GLU A 22 -11.29 -0.46 1.08
C GLU A 22 -10.11 -0.23 2.03
N LEU A 23 -10.38 0.42 3.15
CA LEU A 23 -9.46 0.47 4.27
C LEU A 23 -9.75 -0.69 5.19
N LEU A 24 -8.72 -1.48 5.49
CA LEU A 24 -8.83 -2.58 6.44
C LEU A 24 -8.58 -2.09 7.86
N GLY A 25 -9.14 -2.79 8.82
CA GLY A 25 -8.96 -2.57 10.24
C GLY A 25 -8.72 -3.87 11.00
N ASP A 26 -8.76 -3.82 12.32
CA ASP A 26 -8.52 -4.95 13.21
C ASP A 26 -9.44 -6.16 12.94
N ARG A 27 -10.67 -5.92 12.49
CA ARG A 27 -11.65 -6.95 12.12
C ARG A 27 -11.29 -7.72 10.85
N ASP A 28 -10.44 -7.13 9.99
CA ASP A 28 -10.02 -7.69 8.72
C ASP A 28 -8.73 -8.50 8.82
N VAL A 29 -8.13 -8.62 10.01
CA VAL A 29 -6.91 -9.43 10.25
C VAL A 29 -7.02 -10.84 9.66
N PRO A 30 -8.12 -11.58 9.78
CA PRO A 30 -8.22 -12.92 9.16
C PRO A 30 -8.14 -12.88 7.62
N ARG A 31 -8.71 -11.85 6.98
CA ARG A 31 -8.65 -11.68 5.51
C ARG A 31 -7.24 -11.32 5.06
N LEU A 32 -6.59 -10.41 5.79
CA LEU A 32 -5.22 -10.00 5.54
C LEU A 32 -4.23 -11.16 5.74
N HIS A 33 -4.42 -11.95 6.78
CA HIS A 33 -3.64 -13.16 7.03
C HIS A 33 -3.78 -14.17 5.88
N ALA A 34 -5.01 -14.47 5.46
CA ALA A 34 -5.25 -15.36 4.31
C ALA A 34 -4.60 -14.84 3.02
N PHE A 35 -4.62 -13.53 2.80
CA PHE A 35 -3.95 -12.88 1.68
C PHE A 35 -2.44 -13.12 1.69
N PHE A 36 -1.75 -12.84 2.80
CA PHE A 36 -0.31 -13.04 2.89
C PHE A 36 0.11 -14.51 2.90
N LEU A 37 -0.74 -15.41 3.38
CA LEU A 37 -0.51 -16.85 3.26
C LEU A 37 -0.57 -17.34 1.81
N SER A 38 -1.27 -16.64 0.92
CA SER A 38 -1.31 -16.97 -0.51
C SER A 38 -0.02 -16.60 -1.26
N PHE A 39 0.88 -15.83 -0.64
CA PHE A 39 2.15 -15.46 -1.22
C PHE A 39 3.10 -16.67 -1.28
N ASP A 40 3.76 -16.84 -2.42
CA ASP A 40 4.90 -17.73 -2.53
C ASP A 40 6.15 -17.18 -1.81
N PHE A 41 7.24 -17.94 -1.84
CA PHE A 41 8.47 -17.57 -1.14
C PHE A 41 9.05 -16.24 -1.65
N ASP A 42 9.06 -16.02 -2.96
CA ASP A 42 9.65 -14.82 -3.56
C ASP A 42 8.79 -13.58 -3.28
N GLN A 43 7.48 -13.72 -3.30
CA GLN A 43 6.54 -12.67 -2.93
C GLN A 43 6.66 -12.28 -1.45
N ARG A 44 6.79 -13.27 -0.55
CA ARG A 44 7.05 -13.01 0.88
C ARG A 44 8.37 -12.28 1.07
N ARG A 45 9.41 -12.72 0.38
CA ARG A 45 10.72 -12.06 0.43
C ARG A 45 10.66 -10.62 -0.06
N ALA A 46 9.97 -10.36 -1.16
CA ALA A 46 9.81 -9.01 -1.71
C ALA A 46 9.00 -8.09 -0.79
N TYR A 47 7.97 -8.62 -0.12
CA TYR A 47 7.10 -7.81 0.73
C TYR A 47 7.66 -7.58 2.14
N PHE A 48 8.24 -8.61 2.75
CA PHE A 48 8.69 -8.60 4.15
C PHE A 48 10.21 -8.42 4.31
N GLY A 49 10.98 -8.37 3.23
CA GLY A 49 12.45 -8.32 3.28
C GLY A 49 13.11 -9.66 3.59
N GLY A 50 12.33 -10.74 3.67
CA GLY A 50 12.83 -12.09 3.95
C GLY A 50 11.76 -13.15 3.72
N GLY A 51 12.20 -14.40 3.44
CA GLY A 51 11.30 -15.55 3.33
C GLY A 51 10.77 -15.94 4.71
N ILE A 52 9.63 -15.37 5.09
CA ILE A 52 9.02 -15.63 6.40
C ILE A 52 8.09 -16.85 6.37
N SER A 53 8.06 -17.57 7.48
CA SER A 53 7.17 -18.71 7.68
C SER A 53 5.71 -18.28 7.86
N ASP A 54 4.77 -19.23 7.73
CA ASP A 54 3.35 -18.98 8.01
C ASP A 54 3.12 -18.48 9.43
N HIS A 55 3.91 -18.96 10.38
CA HIS A 55 3.86 -18.47 11.76
C HIS A 55 4.28 -16.99 11.84
N ALA A 56 5.36 -16.59 11.16
CA ALA A 56 5.81 -15.21 11.16
C ALA A 56 4.81 -14.29 10.43
N VAL A 57 4.13 -14.77 9.38
CA VAL A 57 3.00 -14.05 8.76
C VAL A 57 1.87 -13.83 9.78
N SER A 58 1.54 -14.85 10.57
CA SER A 58 0.50 -14.75 11.60
C SER A 58 0.87 -13.73 12.67
N GLU A 59 2.12 -13.74 13.14
CA GLU A 59 2.62 -12.77 14.12
C GLU A 59 2.63 -11.34 13.54
N TYR A 60 3.07 -11.16 12.29
CA TYR A 60 3.01 -9.87 11.61
C TYR A 60 1.59 -9.31 11.59
N CYS A 61 0.60 -10.10 11.16
CA CYS A 61 -0.78 -9.63 11.07
C CYS A 61 -1.39 -9.28 12.44
N ARG A 62 -0.99 -9.98 13.51
CA ARG A 62 -1.43 -9.68 14.89
C ARG A 62 -0.75 -8.46 15.48
N ALA A 63 0.49 -8.19 15.06
CA ALA A 63 1.32 -7.12 15.57
C ALA A 63 1.08 -5.78 14.85
N ILE A 64 0.16 -5.71 13.88
CA ILE A 64 -0.15 -4.46 13.19
C ILE A 64 -0.68 -3.44 14.21
N ASP A 65 0.03 -2.34 14.32
CA ASP A 65 -0.42 -1.17 15.07
C ASP A 65 -1.33 -0.33 14.17
N TRP A 66 -2.63 -0.45 14.36
CA TRP A 66 -3.64 0.24 13.56
C TRP A 66 -3.71 1.75 13.79
N ASP A 67 -3.06 2.27 14.83
CA ASP A 67 -2.97 3.72 15.07
C ASP A 67 -1.91 4.36 14.16
N THR A 68 -0.85 3.63 13.84
CA THR A 68 0.25 4.09 12.98
C THR A 68 0.25 3.48 11.58
N THR A 69 -0.52 2.41 11.36
CA THR A 69 -0.58 1.69 10.09
C THR A 69 -1.93 1.88 9.40
N THR A 70 -1.91 2.31 8.16
CA THR A 70 -3.07 2.32 7.28
C THR A 70 -2.91 1.20 6.25
N VAL A 71 -3.89 0.32 6.17
CA VAL A 71 -3.91 -0.79 5.19
C VAL A 71 -5.01 -0.52 4.17
N ILE A 72 -4.61 -0.41 2.90
CA ILE A 72 -5.48 -0.21 1.75
C ILE A 72 -5.53 -1.53 0.99
N ALA A 73 -6.70 -2.07 0.77
CA ALA A 73 -6.87 -3.29 0.01
C ALA A 73 -7.70 -3.08 -1.24
N ARG A 74 -7.37 -3.83 -2.28
CA ARG A 74 -8.25 -4.05 -3.42
C ARG A 74 -8.94 -5.39 -3.23
N SER A 75 -10.26 -5.36 -3.14
CA SER A 75 -11.07 -6.56 -2.99
C SER A 75 -11.57 -7.06 -4.33
N GLY A 76 -11.39 -8.35 -4.56
CA GLY A 76 -12.06 -9.11 -5.59
C GLY A 76 -13.36 -9.75 -5.06
N PRO A 77 -14.02 -10.58 -5.89
CA PRO A 77 -15.28 -11.20 -5.49
C PRO A 77 -15.17 -12.18 -4.33
N TYR A 78 -14.00 -12.77 -4.10
CA TYR A 78 -13.83 -13.86 -3.10
C TYR A 78 -12.63 -13.63 -2.15
N CYS A 79 -11.69 -12.76 -2.51
CA CYS A 79 -10.46 -12.55 -1.74
C CYS A 79 -9.91 -11.15 -1.96
N LEU A 80 -8.89 -10.79 -1.19
CA LEU A 80 -8.09 -9.62 -1.48
C LEU A 80 -7.20 -9.89 -2.70
N GLU A 81 -7.21 -8.99 -3.67
CA GLU A 81 -6.39 -9.06 -4.88
C GLU A 81 -5.04 -8.37 -4.72
N ALA A 82 -5.01 -7.31 -3.92
CA ALA A 82 -3.78 -6.59 -3.60
C ALA A 82 -3.93 -5.82 -2.29
N VAL A 83 -2.83 -5.59 -1.62
CA VAL A 83 -2.76 -4.83 -0.36
C VAL A 83 -1.60 -3.86 -0.42
N ALA A 84 -1.85 -2.62 0.00
CA ALA A 84 -0.82 -1.64 0.28
C ALA A 84 -0.85 -1.25 1.76
N THR A 85 0.31 -1.05 2.35
CA THR A 85 0.45 -0.56 3.72
C THR A 85 1.18 0.77 3.75
N LEU A 86 0.71 1.67 4.61
CA LEU A 86 1.34 2.92 4.96
C LEU A 86 1.63 2.89 6.46
N VAL A 87 2.88 2.89 6.83
CA VAL A 87 3.32 2.92 8.23
C VAL A 87 3.86 4.29 8.55
N SER A 88 3.21 5.03 9.44
CA SER A 88 3.71 6.32 9.92
C SER A 88 5.02 6.12 10.67
N LEU A 89 6.06 6.85 10.30
CA LEU A 89 7.32 6.81 11.02
C LEU A 89 7.19 7.52 12.38
N PRO A 90 8.10 7.24 13.34
CA PRO A 90 8.04 7.82 14.68
C PRO A 90 7.93 9.36 14.67
N PRO A 91 7.38 9.96 15.75
CA PRO A 91 7.23 11.40 15.86
C PRO A 91 8.53 12.16 15.57
N GLY A 92 8.43 13.21 14.75
CA GLY A 92 9.58 13.98 14.25
C GLY A 92 9.97 13.65 12.81
N HIS A 93 9.49 12.54 12.25
CA HIS A 93 9.59 12.22 10.84
C HIS A 93 8.24 12.51 10.17
N GLU A 94 8.18 13.52 9.32
CA GLU A 94 6.97 13.82 8.52
C GLU A 94 6.85 12.84 7.34
N ALA A 95 7.08 11.55 7.58
CA ALA A 95 7.15 10.52 6.57
C ALA A 95 6.30 9.29 6.91
N ALA A 96 5.81 8.61 5.87
CA ALA A 96 5.23 7.29 5.96
C ALA A 96 5.99 6.32 5.06
N GLU A 97 6.22 5.09 5.53
CA GLU A 97 6.77 4.00 4.73
C GLU A 97 5.64 3.31 3.97
N PHE A 98 5.84 3.09 2.67
CA PHE A 98 4.89 2.43 1.78
C PHE A 98 5.40 1.07 1.32
N SER A 99 4.54 0.07 1.39
CA SER A 99 4.74 -1.25 0.80
C SER A 99 3.50 -1.68 0.04
N VAL A 100 3.66 -2.48 -1.00
CA VAL A 100 2.55 -3.04 -1.78
C VAL A 100 2.80 -4.49 -2.13
N GLY A 101 1.80 -5.34 -1.92
CA GLY A 101 1.79 -6.74 -2.28
C GLY A 101 0.64 -7.05 -3.23
N CYS A 102 0.96 -7.81 -4.29
CA CYS A 102 -0.01 -8.29 -5.26
C CYS A 102 0.42 -9.69 -5.72
N PRO A 103 -0.42 -10.74 -5.56
CA PRO A 103 -0.10 -12.08 -6.06
C PRO A 103 0.06 -12.09 -7.58
N LEU A 104 0.94 -12.96 -8.11
CA LEU A 104 1.33 -13.02 -9.53
C LEU A 104 0.20 -13.34 -10.53
N ALA A 105 -0.97 -13.69 -10.06
CA ALA A 105 -2.07 -14.16 -10.91
C ALA A 105 -2.80 -13.09 -11.74
N CYS A 106 -2.42 -11.80 -11.62
CA CYS A 106 -3.09 -10.68 -12.29
C CYS A 106 -2.09 -9.77 -13.00
N ASP A 107 -2.59 -8.95 -13.93
CA ASP A 107 -1.83 -7.79 -14.41
C ASP A 107 -1.64 -6.81 -13.24
N GLN A 108 -0.45 -6.83 -12.65
CA GLN A 108 -0.15 -6.17 -11.38
C GLN A 108 -0.03 -4.65 -11.55
N ARG A 109 0.50 -4.21 -12.68
CA ARG A 109 0.87 -2.80 -12.87
C ARG A 109 -0.29 -1.80 -12.71
N PRO A 110 -1.48 -1.99 -13.30
CA PRO A 110 -2.60 -1.09 -13.08
C PRO A 110 -3.06 -1.08 -11.62
N ILE A 111 -3.06 -2.25 -10.98
CA ILE A 111 -3.50 -2.39 -9.59
C ILE A 111 -2.55 -1.66 -8.65
N ILE A 112 -1.24 -1.85 -8.85
CA ILE A 112 -0.20 -1.18 -8.08
C ILE A 112 -0.27 0.34 -8.27
N ALA A 113 -0.47 0.80 -9.51
CA ALA A 113 -0.62 2.23 -9.81
C ALA A 113 -1.83 2.85 -9.09
N GLU A 114 -2.97 2.17 -9.10
CA GLU A 114 -4.18 2.63 -8.40
C GLU A 114 -3.97 2.68 -6.88
N LEU A 115 -3.38 1.62 -6.28
CA LEU A 115 -3.06 1.58 -4.84
C LEU A 115 -2.03 2.64 -4.46
N PHE A 116 -1.00 2.85 -5.29
CA PHE A 116 0.01 3.85 -5.07
C PHE A 116 -0.57 5.27 -5.09
N ASN A 117 -1.43 5.59 -6.07
CA ASN A 117 -2.11 6.89 -6.13
C ASN A 117 -3.00 7.13 -4.90
N LEU A 118 -3.77 6.12 -4.47
CA LEU A 118 -4.56 6.21 -3.24
C LEU A 118 -3.69 6.41 -2.00
N ALA A 119 -2.56 5.72 -1.94
CA ALA A 119 -1.61 5.85 -0.84
C ALA A 119 -1.02 7.27 -0.77
N ILE A 120 -0.67 7.87 -1.92
CA ILE A 120 -0.23 9.27 -1.99
C ILE A 120 -1.31 10.21 -1.45
N GLU A 121 -2.57 10.06 -1.90
CA GLU A 121 -3.68 10.91 -1.44
C GLU A 121 -3.89 10.81 0.08
N ILE A 122 -3.81 9.60 0.64
CA ILE A 122 -3.99 9.34 2.08
C ILE A 122 -2.79 9.87 2.88
N ALA A 123 -1.57 9.52 2.45
CA ALA A 123 -0.34 9.91 3.15
C ALA A 123 -0.16 11.44 3.18
N ALA A 124 -0.46 12.13 2.07
CA ALA A 124 -0.32 13.58 1.95
C ALA A 124 -1.21 14.41 2.91
N VAL A 125 -2.13 13.75 3.64
CA VAL A 125 -2.94 14.42 4.67
C VAL A 125 -2.12 14.68 5.94
N ARG A 126 -1.15 13.80 6.26
CA ARG A 126 -0.41 13.81 7.53
C ARG A 126 1.11 13.84 7.35
N HIS A 127 1.61 13.50 6.16
CA HIS A 127 3.02 13.31 5.89
C HIS A 127 3.45 14.19 4.71
N ARG A 128 4.74 14.53 4.68
CA ARG A 128 5.37 15.28 3.59
C ARG A 128 6.12 14.38 2.64
N VAL A 129 6.55 13.21 3.13
CA VAL A 129 7.37 12.26 2.38
C VAL A 129 6.73 10.88 2.42
N LEU A 130 6.70 10.21 1.27
CA LEU A 130 6.44 8.79 1.17
C LEU A 130 7.76 8.07 0.91
N LEU A 131 8.13 7.18 1.81
CA LEU A 131 9.35 6.39 1.74
C LEU A 131 9.02 5.01 1.17
N VAL A 132 9.77 4.56 0.18
CA VAL A 132 9.71 3.20 -0.37
C VAL A 132 11.08 2.56 -0.26
N ARG A 133 11.20 1.44 0.45
CA ARG A 133 12.45 0.68 0.50
C ARG A 133 12.67 -0.03 -0.84
N ARG A 134 13.84 0.17 -1.46
CA ARG A 134 14.13 -0.39 -2.78
C ARG A 134 14.16 -1.91 -2.79
N GLU A 135 14.63 -2.53 -1.72
CA GLU A 135 14.67 -3.98 -1.56
C GLU A 135 13.29 -4.64 -1.49
N LEU A 136 12.26 -3.86 -1.05
CA LEU A 136 10.86 -4.31 -0.93
C LEU A 136 10.00 -3.85 -2.12
N ALA A 137 10.54 -3.04 -3.02
CA ALA A 137 9.80 -2.52 -4.15
C ALA A 137 9.86 -3.51 -5.33
N ASN A 138 8.69 -3.92 -5.82
CA ASN A 138 8.63 -4.69 -7.05
C ASN A 138 8.96 -3.81 -8.27
N ALA A 139 9.21 -4.46 -9.43
CA ALA A 139 9.63 -3.78 -10.66
C ALA A 139 8.60 -2.74 -11.16
N ASP A 140 7.29 -3.02 -11.00
CA ASP A 140 6.22 -2.12 -11.44
C ASP A 140 6.16 -0.86 -10.57
N LEU A 141 6.29 -1.00 -9.24
CA LEU A 141 6.37 0.14 -8.33
C LEU A 141 7.60 0.99 -8.63
N LEU A 142 8.76 0.37 -8.83
CA LEU A 142 9.98 1.10 -9.21
C LEU A 142 9.84 1.83 -10.55
N ALA A 143 9.13 1.25 -11.51
CA ALA A 143 8.86 1.90 -12.78
C ALA A 143 7.94 3.12 -12.62
N LEU A 144 6.92 3.04 -11.75
CA LEU A 144 6.06 4.17 -11.42
C LEU A 144 6.85 5.30 -10.73
N LEU A 145 7.71 4.95 -9.78
CA LEU A 145 8.56 5.92 -9.07
C LEU A 145 9.55 6.59 -10.01
N ARG A 146 10.18 5.86 -10.95
CA ARG A 146 11.09 6.45 -11.96
C ARG A 146 10.40 7.41 -12.92
N GLY A 147 9.10 7.22 -13.16
CA GLY A 147 8.28 8.12 -13.97
C GLY A 147 7.76 9.34 -13.21
N ASN A 148 8.13 9.51 -11.93
CA ASN A 148 7.67 10.60 -11.10
C ASN A 148 8.81 11.60 -10.82
N ASP A 149 8.69 12.83 -11.29
CA ASP A 149 9.72 13.89 -11.19
C ASP A 149 10.00 14.33 -9.74
N HIS A 150 9.15 13.95 -8.79
CA HIS A 150 9.27 14.27 -7.36
C HIS A 150 9.85 13.11 -6.55
N ALA A 151 10.24 12.02 -7.20
CA ALA A 151 10.89 10.88 -6.57
C ALA A 151 12.42 11.10 -6.55
N ARG A 152 13.01 10.96 -5.38
CA ARG A 152 14.46 10.98 -5.16
C ARG A 152 14.92 9.57 -4.82
N PHE A 153 15.90 9.10 -5.58
CA PHE A 153 16.47 7.76 -5.41
C PHE A 153 17.75 7.86 -4.59
N ASP A 154 17.78 7.14 -3.47
CA ASP A 154 18.97 6.89 -2.65
C ASP A 154 19.38 5.42 -2.78
N ASP A 155 20.48 5.01 -2.13
CA ASP A 155 21.00 3.65 -2.22
C ASP A 155 20.00 2.59 -1.76
N ASP A 156 19.30 2.81 -0.65
CA ASP A 156 18.41 1.86 -0.01
C ASP A 156 16.91 2.20 -0.14
N SER A 157 16.60 3.43 -0.56
CA SER A 157 15.22 3.92 -0.57
C SER A 157 14.90 4.83 -1.73
N VAL A 158 13.61 5.06 -1.93
CA VAL A 158 13.08 6.12 -2.78
C VAL A 158 12.17 6.99 -1.92
N GLU A 159 12.45 8.28 -1.92
CA GLU A 159 11.65 9.30 -1.26
C GLU A 159 10.79 10.03 -2.29
N LEU A 160 9.49 10.11 -2.04
CA LEU A 160 8.55 10.89 -2.84
C LEU A 160 8.06 12.09 -2.04
N ASP A 161 8.29 13.30 -2.55
CA ASP A 161 7.75 14.53 -1.98
C ASP A 161 6.24 14.62 -2.24
N LEU A 162 5.43 14.45 -1.19
CA LEU A 162 3.97 14.43 -1.27
C LEU A 162 3.36 15.82 -1.47
N VAL A 163 4.06 16.89 -1.09
CA VAL A 163 3.56 18.27 -1.27
C VAL A 163 3.52 18.63 -2.74
N GLU A 164 4.57 18.29 -3.47
CA GLU A 164 4.68 18.55 -4.90
C GLU A 164 3.84 17.56 -5.72
N ALA A 165 3.85 16.27 -5.36
CA ALA A 165 3.06 15.24 -6.02
C ALA A 165 1.53 15.54 -5.98
N ARG A 166 1.03 16.09 -4.87
CA ARG A 166 -0.39 16.46 -4.72
C ARG A 166 -0.80 17.64 -5.59
N ARG A 167 0.10 18.58 -5.88
CA ARG A 167 -0.21 19.74 -6.74
C ARG A 167 -0.56 19.31 -8.16
N LEU A 168 0.06 18.25 -8.66
CA LEU A 168 -0.19 17.74 -10.01
C LEU A 168 -1.52 16.98 -10.12
N THR A 169 -1.89 16.20 -9.10
CA THR A 169 -3.18 15.47 -9.09
C THR A 169 -4.39 16.40 -8.95
N ALA A 170 -4.21 17.60 -8.44
CA ALA A 170 -5.28 18.62 -8.33
C ALA A 170 -5.45 19.45 -9.61
N ALA A 171 -4.52 19.38 -10.57
CA ALA A 171 -4.52 20.17 -11.80
C ALA A 171 -5.07 19.40 -13.04
N CYS A 172 -5.39 18.10 -12.89
CA CYS A 172 -6.08 17.25 -13.87
C CYS A 172 -7.53 16.99 -13.47
#